data_a783a8db08e6f0e96db7d417beb45f81
#
_entry.id   a783a8db08e6f0e96db7d417beb45f81
#
_cell.length_a   1.000
_cell.length_b   1.000
_cell.length_c   1.000
_cell.angle_alpha   90.00
_cell.angle_beta   90.00
_cell.angle_gamma   90.00
#
_symmetry.space_group_name_H-M   'P 1'
#
loop_
_entity.id
_entity.type
_entity.pdbx_description
1 polymer ?
#
loop_
_entity_poly.entity_id
_entity_poly.type
_entity_poly.pdbx_seq_one_letter_code
_entity_poly.pdbx_strand_id
1 'polypeptide(L)'
;MSGTVRRAGDGAPLARQRIQIWAHTTEGQEHEPQSHGATLTDKDGKFRLEMPQIIPIFGQPHGHLAYDSGEFKTVFLRPVMRSAKDKNLEAHFVLQPA
;
A
#
# COMPACT_ATOMS: atom_id res chain seq x y z
N MET A 1 6.13 -2.25 3.82
CA MET A 1 5.24 -2.47 2.65
C MET A 1 5.91 -2.00 1.38
N SER A 2 5.66 -2.70 0.30
CA SER A 2 6.22 -2.37 -1.01
C SER A 2 5.26 -2.80 -2.12
N GLY A 3 5.51 -2.31 -3.33
CA GLY A 3 4.71 -2.71 -4.46
C GLY A 3 4.99 -1.90 -5.71
N THR A 4 4.06 -1.95 -6.64
CA THR A 4 4.17 -1.25 -7.92
C THR A 4 2.86 -0.54 -8.27
N VAL A 5 2.98 0.48 -9.11
CA VAL A 5 1.85 1.20 -9.67
C VAL A 5 2.02 1.26 -11.18
N ARG A 6 1.05 0.72 -11.91
CA ARG A 6 1.07 0.64 -13.36
C ARG A 6 -0.20 1.21 -13.95
N ARG A 7 -0.13 1.69 -15.19
CA ARG A 7 -1.29 2.19 -15.91
C ARG A 7 -2.04 1.03 -16.55
N ALA A 8 -3.38 1.05 -16.42
CA ALA A 8 -4.23 0.07 -17.09
C ALA A 8 -4.11 0.20 -18.60
N GLY A 9 -4.18 -0.92 -19.29
CA GLY A 9 -4.09 -0.99 -20.76
C GLY A 9 -2.69 -1.36 -21.23
N ASP A 10 -1.69 -0.51 -21.02
CA ASP A 10 -0.33 -0.76 -21.52
C ASP A 10 0.64 -1.26 -20.44
N GLY A 11 0.26 -1.24 -19.16
CA GLY A 11 1.12 -1.68 -18.06
C GLY A 11 2.31 -0.78 -17.81
N ALA A 12 2.32 0.45 -18.32
CA ALA A 12 3.44 1.36 -18.12
C ALA A 12 3.58 1.72 -16.64
N PRO A 13 4.82 1.76 -16.11
CA PRO A 13 5.03 2.17 -14.73
C PRO A 13 4.70 3.65 -14.55
N LEU A 14 4.09 3.98 -13.41
CA LEU A 14 3.66 5.35 -13.10
C LEU A 14 4.50 5.91 -11.97
N ALA A 15 5.30 6.93 -12.27
CA ALA A 15 6.16 7.60 -11.31
C ALA A 15 5.38 8.67 -10.52
N ARG A 16 5.87 8.96 -9.32
CA ARG A 16 5.38 10.03 -8.44
C ARG A 16 3.89 9.92 -8.08
N GLN A 17 3.38 8.71 -8.01
CA GLN A 17 2.03 8.47 -7.52
C GLN A 17 2.07 8.27 -6.02
N ARG A 18 1.20 8.99 -5.31
CA ARG A 18 1.16 8.95 -3.85
C ARG A 18 0.29 7.79 -3.40
N ILE A 19 0.87 6.89 -2.61
CA ILE A 19 0.18 5.75 -2.02
C ILE A 19 0.08 5.97 -0.53
N GLN A 20 -1.13 5.92 -0.01
CA GLN A 20 -1.39 5.97 1.43
C GLN A 20 -1.45 4.56 1.97
N ILE A 21 -0.88 4.35 3.14
CA ILE A 21 -0.73 3.03 3.74
C ILE A 21 -1.11 3.10 5.21
N TRP A 22 -1.93 2.13 5.68
CA TRP A 22 -2.21 1.98 7.10
C TRP A 22 -2.45 0.51 7.44
N ALA A 23 -2.16 0.14 8.70
CA ALA A 23 -2.30 -1.22 9.18
C ALA A 23 -2.33 -1.25 10.71
N HIS A 24 -2.82 -2.34 11.28
CA HIS A 24 -2.63 -2.61 12.70
C HIS A 24 -1.20 -3.10 12.91
N THR A 25 -0.43 -2.39 13.73
CA THR A 25 0.99 -2.67 13.93
C THR A 25 1.35 -2.80 15.41
N THR A 26 2.61 -3.14 15.68
CA THR A 26 3.14 -3.17 17.04
C THR A 26 3.14 -1.81 17.72
N GLU A 27 3.01 -0.72 16.96
CA GLU A 27 3.01 0.66 17.48
C GLU A 27 1.60 1.20 17.72
N GLY A 28 0.57 0.56 17.17
CA GLY A 28 -0.81 1.02 17.37
C GLY A 28 -1.79 0.40 16.41
N GLN A 29 -3.06 0.71 16.62
CA GLN A 29 -4.14 0.24 15.76
C GLN A 29 -4.14 0.98 14.43
N GLU A 30 -4.83 0.42 13.43
CA GLU A 30 -4.78 0.94 12.06
C GLU A 30 -5.31 2.37 11.91
N HIS A 31 -6.15 2.84 12.81
CA HIS A 31 -6.65 4.21 12.79
C HIS A 31 -5.73 5.22 13.51
N GLU A 32 -4.67 4.76 14.15
CA GLU A 32 -3.75 5.64 14.89
C GLU A 32 -2.64 6.17 13.98
N PRO A 33 -2.20 7.44 14.17
CA PRO A 33 -1.22 8.06 13.26
C PRO A 33 0.09 7.28 13.10
N GLN A 34 0.57 6.62 14.15
CA GLN A 34 1.82 5.87 14.10
C GLN A 34 1.72 4.61 13.24
N SER A 35 0.51 4.20 12.86
CA SER A 35 0.26 3.07 11.97
C SER A 35 -0.11 3.52 10.55
N HIS A 36 0.02 4.80 10.25
CA HIS A 36 -0.25 5.38 8.94
C HIS A 36 1.04 5.86 8.29
N GLY A 37 1.04 5.92 6.98
CA GLY A 37 2.13 6.48 6.22
C GLY A 37 1.72 6.76 4.78
N ALA A 38 2.64 7.38 4.05
CA ALA A 38 2.47 7.61 2.62
C ALA A 38 3.83 7.64 1.95
N THR A 39 3.86 7.25 0.69
CA THR A 39 5.08 7.25 -0.10
C THR A 39 4.75 7.56 -1.56
N LEU A 40 5.77 7.97 -2.30
CA LEU A 40 5.66 8.23 -3.74
C LEU A 40 6.34 7.10 -4.51
N THR A 41 5.78 6.75 -5.66
CA THR A 41 6.44 5.81 -6.55
C THR A 41 7.68 6.45 -7.19
N ASP A 42 8.67 5.62 -7.47
CA ASP A 42 9.88 6.03 -8.19
C ASP A 42 9.65 6.02 -9.71
N LYS A 43 10.72 6.23 -10.47
CA LYS A 43 10.67 6.26 -11.94
C LYS A 43 10.20 4.94 -12.56
N ASP A 44 10.34 3.84 -11.84
CA ASP A 44 9.94 2.51 -12.29
C ASP A 44 8.56 2.10 -11.77
N GLY A 45 7.84 3.04 -11.16
CA GLY A 45 6.51 2.80 -10.59
C GLY A 45 6.54 1.97 -9.32
N LYS A 46 7.68 1.87 -8.66
CA LYS A 46 7.84 1.11 -7.43
C LYS A 46 7.71 2.00 -6.20
N PHE A 47 7.12 1.47 -5.16
CA PHE A 47 7.04 2.17 -3.87
C PHE A 47 7.49 1.26 -2.74
N ARG A 48 7.93 1.89 -1.67
CA ARG A 48 8.31 1.21 -0.43
C ARG A 48 8.10 2.16 0.75
N LEU A 49 7.57 1.62 1.83
CA LEU A 49 7.43 2.34 3.09
C LEU A 49 7.79 1.41 4.23
N GLU A 50 8.75 1.83 5.06
CA GLU A 50 9.06 1.13 6.29
C GLU A 50 7.99 1.44 7.33
N MET A 51 7.45 0.42 7.95
CA MET A 51 6.44 0.53 8.98
C MET A 51 6.78 -0.40 10.14
N PRO A 52 6.23 -0.13 11.34
CA PRO A 52 6.28 -1.13 12.42
C PRO A 52 5.69 -2.45 11.94
N GLN A 53 6.07 -3.55 12.59
CA GLN A 53 5.59 -4.87 12.22
C GLN A 53 4.07 -4.93 12.26
N ILE A 54 3.46 -5.40 11.16
CA ILE A 54 2.01 -5.60 11.06
C ILE A 54 1.65 -6.84 11.87
N ILE A 55 0.64 -6.71 12.72
CA ILE A 55 0.16 -7.82 13.55
C ILE A 55 -1.32 -8.06 13.29
N PRO A 56 -1.82 -9.29 13.50
CA PRO A 56 -3.24 -9.57 13.31
C PRO A 56 -4.08 -8.91 14.40
N ILE A 57 -5.25 -8.41 14.01
CA ILE A 57 -6.27 -7.97 14.95
C ILE A 57 -7.44 -8.98 14.97
N PHE A 58 -7.85 -9.41 13.78
CA PHE A 58 -8.83 -10.49 13.56
C PHE A 58 -8.33 -11.33 12.39
N GLY A 59 -8.12 -12.60 12.59
CA GLY A 59 -7.66 -13.49 11.53
C GLY A 59 -6.21 -13.19 11.10
N GLN A 60 -5.96 -13.10 9.79
CA GLN A 60 -4.61 -12.90 9.25
C GLN A 60 -4.20 -11.42 9.29
N PRO A 61 -2.89 -11.13 9.48
CA PRO A 61 -2.40 -9.75 9.38
C PRO A 61 -2.64 -9.23 7.97
N HIS A 62 -3.02 -7.96 7.87
CA HIS A 62 -3.30 -7.32 6.60
C HIS A 62 -2.96 -5.84 6.66
N GLY A 63 -2.82 -5.23 5.48
CA GLY A 63 -2.68 -3.80 5.36
C GLY A 63 -3.78 -3.20 4.52
N HIS A 64 -3.89 -1.90 4.56
CA HIS A 64 -4.77 -1.13 3.69
C HIS A 64 -3.93 -0.13 2.91
N LEU A 65 -4.14 -0.06 1.62
CA LEU A 65 -3.46 0.88 0.76
C LEU A 65 -4.48 1.59 -0.12
N ALA A 66 -4.22 2.88 -0.40
CA ALA A 66 -5.14 3.66 -1.21
C ALA A 66 -4.39 4.57 -2.17
N TYR A 67 -4.92 4.70 -3.37
CA TYR A 67 -4.62 5.77 -4.29
C TYR A 67 -5.87 6.63 -4.46
N ASP A 68 -5.80 7.92 -4.15
CA ASP A 68 -6.94 8.84 -4.29
C ASP A 68 -6.52 10.26 -4.69
N SER A 69 -5.44 10.41 -5.43
CA SER A 69 -4.91 11.71 -5.81
C SER A 69 -5.68 12.41 -6.95
N GLY A 70 -6.67 11.75 -7.55
CA GLY A 70 -7.56 12.34 -8.55
C GLY A 70 -7.09 12.30 -9.99
N GLU A 71 -5.82 12.03 -10.26
CA GLU A 71 -5.28 11.89 -11.62
C GLU A 71 -5.79 10.63 -12.30
N PHE A 72 -5.96 9.58 -11.52
CA PHE A 72 -6.55 8.31 -11.94
C PHE A 72 -7.73 7.99 -11.04
N LYS A 73 -8.51 6.96 -11.39
CA LYS A 73 -9.61 6.51 -10.54
C LYS A 73 -9.10 6.03 -9.19
N THR A 74 -9.83 6.33 -8.13
CA THR A 74 -9.52 5.89 -6.77
C THR A 74 -9.51 4.37 -6.68
N VAL A 75 -8.50 3.82 -6.01
CA VAL A 75 -8.36 2.37 -5.77
C VAL A 75 -8.00 2.14 -4.32
N PHE A 76 -8.69 1.19 -3.69
CA PHE A 76 -8.36 0.71 -2.35
C PHE A 76 -7.98 -0.77 -2.43
N LEU A 77 -6.88 -1.14 -1.77
CA LEU A 77 -6.42 -2.52 -1.68
C LEU A 77 -6.31 -2.95 -0.22
N ARG A 78 -6.59 -4.22 0.02
CA ARG A 78 -6.46 -4.83 1.35
C ARG A 78 -5.69 -6.14 1.24
N PRO A 79 -4.38 -6.09 0.98
CA PRO A 79 -3.58 -7.30 0.89
C PRO A 79 -3.42 -7.98 2.25
N VAL A 80 -3.29 -9.29 2.22
CA VAL A 80 -3.17 -10.13 3.41
C VAL A 80 -1.79 -10.77 3.43
N MET A 81 -1.16 -10.78 4.59
CA MET A 81 0.11 -11.48 4.79
C MET A 81 -0.15 -12.97 4.99
N ARG A 82 0.73 -13.81 4.45
CA ARG A 82 0.63 -15.27 4.60
C ARG A 82 0.83 -15.70 6.04
N SER A 83 1.67 -14.98 6.78
CA SER A 83 2.02 -15.29 8.16
C SER A 83 2.27 -14.02 8.94
N ALA A 84 1.97 -14.04 10.23
CA ALA A 84 2.28 -12.94 11.14
C ALA A 84 3.80 -12.71 11.27
N LYS A 85 4.61 -13.64 10.81
CA LYS A 85 6.08 -13.54 10.82
C LYS A 85 6.65 -12.88 9.58
N ASP A 86 5.85 -12.67 8.54
CA ASP A 86 6.30 -11.99 7.32
C ASP A 86 6.69 -10.56 7.65
N LYS A 87 7.80 -10.12 7.05
CA LYS A 87 8.33 -8.77 7.29
C LYS A 87 7.97 -7.79 6.19
N ASN A 88 7.34 -8.24 5.12
CA ASN A 88 6.94 -7.39 4.03
C ASN A 88 5.56 -7.76 3.54
N LEU A 89 4.80 -6.73 3.19
CA LEU A 89 3.49 -6.88 2.56
C LEU A 89 3.57 -6.20 1.20
N GLU A 90 3.24 -6.94 0.14
CA GLU A 90 3.29 -6.42 -1.23
C GLU A 90 1.89 -6.09 -1.73
N ALA A 91 1.79 -5.00 -2.50
CA ALA A 91 0.56 -4.62 -3.17
C ALA A 91 0.89 -4.02 -4.54
N HIS A 92 0.05 -4.31 -5.52
CA HIS A 92 0.26 -3.86 -6.89
C HIS A 92 -1.00 -3.15 -7.38
N PHE A 93 -0.86 -1.90 -7.78
CA PHE A 93 -1.95 -1.09 -8.29
C PHE A 93 -1.92 -1.07 -9.81
N VAL A 94 -3.12 -1.16 -10.39
CA VAL A 94 -3.34 -0.90 -11.81
C VAL A 94 -4.34 0.25 -11.86
N LEU A 95 -3.88 1.43 -12.31
CA LEU A 95 -4.69 2.65 -12.27
C LEU A 95 -5.32 2.94 -13.62
N GLN A 96 -6.59 3.25 -13.61
CA GLN A 96 -7.34 3.64 -14.80
C GLN A 96 -7.53 5.15 -14.84
N PRO A 97 -7.53 5.78 -16.03
CA PRO A 97 -7.80 7.21 -16.15
C PRO A 97 -9.11 7.58 -15.49
N ALA A 98 -9.08 8.71 -14.81
CA ALA A 98 -10.26 9.24 -14.13
C ALA A 98 -11.33 9.68 -15.15
#